data_d28db2f2b16e86755629fb46dd261b86
#
_entry.id   d28db2f2b16e86755629fb46dd261b86
#
_cell.length_a   1.000
_cell.length_b   1.000
_cell.length_c   1.000
_cell.angle_alpha   90.00
_cell.angle_beta   90.00
_cell.angle_gamma   90.00
#
_symmetry.space_group_name_H-M   'P 1'
#
loop_
_entity.id
_entity.type
_entity.pdbx_description
1 polymer ?
#
loop_
_entity_poly.entity_id
_entity_poly.type
_entity_poly.pdbx_seq_one_letter_code
_entity_poly.pdbx_strand_id
1 'polypeptide(L)'
;MHREIFDPGYYPWIELLMNGGGVVGAIFSSLLIWRYINKKKIVALGLELNSLNMKDFVFGLFLGGASMTLIFILLLLTGQLSLKVSLFAPDFSIYSLTFLILFIAVGFSEEIFFRGYIMKTMEDRHNSKWLLYVMSALIFSLFHGMNPNVSVFGLINIGLVGLLFSYMYDATKSLWMPIGYHITWNYFQGNVFGFPVSGTDPHGLYQITTESSAKLLTGGNFGPEGGLLATFFIIAGVFATNMYSKKRGSGSFESKY
;
A
#
# COMPACT_ATOMS: atom_id res chain seq x y z
N MET A 1 -19.36 6.34 -17.28
CA MET A 1 -18.94 6.47 -18.68
C MET A 1 -18.19 5.19 -18.99
N HIS A 2 -18.84 4.23 -19.67
CA HIS A 2 -18.19 3.00 -20.12
C HIS A 2 -17.07 3.41 -21.08
N ARG A 3 -15.82 3.36 -20.64
CA ARG A 3 -14.73 3.23 -21.59
C ARG A 3 -14.81 1.80 -22.08
N GLU A 4 -15.34 1.63 -23.28
CA GLU A 4 -15.44 0.34 -23.92
C GLU A 4 -14.03 -0.28 -23.99
N ILE A 5 -13.96 -1.57 -23.72
CA ILE A 5 -12.74 -2.40 -23.80
C ILE A 5 -12.02 -2.26 -25.16
N PHE A 6 -12.67 -1.60 -26.11
CA PHE A 6 -12.25 -1.31 -27.47
C PHE A 6 -12.25 0.20 -27.81
N ASP A 7 -11.92 1.09 -26.84
CA ASP A 7 -11.53 2.45 -27.24
C ASP A 7 -10.24 2.33 -28.04
N PRO A 8 -10.25 2.59 -29.38
CA PRO A 8 -9.06 2.39 -30.22
C PRO A 8 -7.88 3.29 -29.85
N GLY A 9 -8.04 4.19 -28.89
CA GLY A 9 -7.01 5.08 -28.38
C GLY A 9 -6.48 4.70 -26.99
N TYR A 10 -7.05 3.69 -26.33
CA TYR A 10 -6.63 3.31 -24.97
C TYR A 10 -5.82 2.01 -24.96
N TYR A 11 -4.56 2.12 -24.62
CA TYR A 11 -3.65 0.98 -24.52
C TYR A 11 -3.20 0.81 -23.08
N PRO A 12 -3.58 -0.30 -22.38
CA PRO A 12 -3.19 -0.56 -20.98
C PRO A 12 -1.68 -0.48 -20.73
N TRP A 13 -0.88 -0.87 -21.72
CA TRP A 13 0.58 -0.80 -21.65
C TRP A 13 1.12 0.65 -21.64
N ILE A 14 0.42 1.62 -22.25
CA ILE A 14 0.80 3.05 -22.18
C ILE A 14 0.62 3.56 -20.77
N GLU A 15 -0.49 3.22 -20.12
CA GLU A 15 -0.73 3.58 -18.72
C GLU A 15 0.31 2.96 -17.79
N LEU A 16 0.65 1.68 -18.02
CA LEU A 16 1.73 1.01 -17.31
C LEU A 16 3.08 1.72 -17.49
N LEU A 17 3.39 2.16 -18.70
CA LEU A 17 4.63 2.90 -18.97
C LEU A 17 4.63 4.29 -18.33
N MET A 18 3.53 5.04 -18.44
CA MET A 18 3.43 6.40 -17.89
C MET A 18 3.49 6.40 -16.37
N ASN A 19 2.76 5.51 -15.71
CA ASN A 19 2.75 5.42 -14.25
C ASN A 19 3.93 4.59 -13.72
N GLY A 20 4.34 3.54 -14.44
CA GLY A 20 5.42 2.65 -14.05
C GLY A 20 6.82 3.23 -14.20
N GLY A 21 7.01 4.19 -15.13
CA GLY A 21 8.34 4.76 -15.39
C GLY A 21 8.95 5.45 -14.17
N GLY A 22 8.16 6.27 -13.46
CA GLY A 22 8.57 6.91 -12.20
C GLY A 22 8.86 5.91 -11.09
N VAL A 23 8.02 4.89 -10.98
CA VAL A 23 8.14 3.79 -10.00
C VAL A 23 9.44 3.00 -10.21
N VAL A 24 9.70 2.59 -11.45
CA VAL A 24 10.94 1.88 -11.83
C VAL A 24 12.16 2.76 -11.58
N GLY A 25 12.10 4.05 -11.95
CA GLY A 25 13.17 5.02 -11.71
C GLY A 25 13.48 5.16 -10.21
N ALA A 26 12.47 5.22 -9.35
CA ALA A 26 12.65 5.30 -7.90
C ALA A 26 13.29 4.04 -7.31
N ILE A 27 12.92 2.84 -7.77
CA ILE A 27 13.58 1.58 -7.36
C ILE A 27 15.06 1.63 -7.74
N PHE A 28 15.35 1.83 -9.02
CA PHE A 28 16.73 1.77 -9.52
C PHE A 28 17.60 2.84 -8.88
N SER A 29 17.15 4.10 -8.77
CA SER A 29 17.91 5.15 -8.14
C SER A 29 18.24 4.84 -6.68
N SER A 30 17.26 4.38 -5.90
CA SER A 30 17.45 3.99 -4.49
C SER A 30 18.48 2.87 -4.35
N LEU A 31 18.37 1.81 -5.17
CA LEU A 31 19.27 0.66 -5.13
C LEU A 31 20.68 1.02 -5.60
N LEU A 32 20.81 1.84 -6.66
CA LEU A 32 22.11 2.30 -7.15
C LEU A 32 22.82 3.20 -6.14
N ILE A 33 22.12 4.17 -5.56
CA ILE A 33 22.68 5.04 -4.52
C ILE A 33 23.11 4.19 -3.31
N TRP A 34 22.27 3.27 -2.86
CA TRP A 34 22.59 2.39 -1.75
C TRP A 34 23.81 1.51 -2.03
N ARG A 35 23.86 0.92 -3.21
CA ARG A 35 24.95 0.00 -3.60
C ARG A 35 26.26 0.70 -3.83
N TYR A 36 26.28 1.82 -4.56
CA TYR A 36 27.49 2.44 -5.07
C TYR A 36 27.93 3.66 -4.27
N ILE A 37 27.01 4.48 -3.76
CA ILE A 37 27.33 5.66 -2.94
C ILE A 37 27.45 5.27 -1.48
N ASN A 38 26.46 4.59 -0.92
CA ASN A 38 26.51 4.10 0.47
C ASN A 38 27.42 2.86 0.64
N LYS A 39 27.82 2.21 -0.46
CA LYS A 39 28.70 1.02 -0.50
C LYS A 39 28.19 -0.15 0.35
N LYS A 40 26.88 -0.34 0.42
CA LYS A 40 26.21 -1.37 1.21
C LYS A 40 25.58 -2.46 0.35
N LYS A 41 25.34 -3.64 0.93
CA LYS A 41 24.61 -4.73 0.25
C LYS A 41 23.13 -4.37 0.16
N ILE A 42 22.49 -4.67 -0.99
CA ILE A 42 21.05 -4.40 -1.21
C ILE A 42 20.17 -5.11 -0.19
N VAL A 43 20.53 -6.34 0.19
CA VAL A 43 19.81 -7.12 1.22
C VAL A 43 19.75 -6.41 2.58
N ALA A 44 20.72 -5.53 2.89
CA ALA A 44 20.72 -4.75 4.12
C ALA A 44 19.61 -3.69 4.21
N LEU A 45 18.87 -3.44 3.11
CA LEU A 45 17.64 -2.65 3.11
C LEU A 45 16.45 -3.38 3.75
N GLY A 46 16.60 -4.65 4.11
CA GLY A 46 15.51 -5.49 4.62
C GLY A 46 14.89 -6.40 3.54
N LEU A 47 15.60 -6.61 2.42
CA LEU A 47 15.18 -7.44 1.28
C LEU A 47 15.75 -8.87 1.34
N GLU A 48 16.22 -9.33 2.49
CA GLU A 48 16.70 -10.69 2.65
C GLU A 48 15.57 -11.70 2.41
N LEU A 49 15.84 -12.71 1.56
CA LEU A 49 14.93 -13.82 1.28
C LEU A 49 15.22 -14.99 2.20
N ASN A 50 14.34 -15.21 3.16
CA ASN A 50 14.34 -16.36 4.06
C ASN A 50 12.90 -16.75 4.42
N SER A 51 12.72 -17.92 5.04
CA SER A 51 11.40 -18.44 5.38
C SER A 51 10.61 -17.52 6.33
N LEU A 52 11.29 -16.81 7.22
CA LEU A 52 10.67 -15.92 8.19
C LEU A 52 10.15 -14.65 7.49
N ASN A 53 10.97 -14.04 6.64
CA ASN A 53 10.60 -12.86 5.86
C ASN A 53 9.48 -13.17 4.85
N MET A 54 9.43 -14.41 4.34
CA MET A 54 8.31 -14.84 3.49
C MET A 54 7.00 -14.97 4.26
N LYS A 55 7.04 -15.41 5.53
CA LYS A 55 5.87 -15.36 6.42
C LYS A 55 5.42 -13.92 6.70
N ASP A 56 6.37 -12.99 6.87
CA ASP A 56 6.08 -11.57 7.01
C ASP A 56 5.35 -11.04 5.78
N PHE A 57 5.81 -11.40 4.57
CA PHE A 57 5.17 -11.01 3.32
C PHE A 57 3.73 -11.53 3.21
N VAL A 58 3.53 -12.83 3.46
CA VAL A 58 2.19 -13.45 3.43
C VAL A 58 1.26 -12.82 4.47
N PHE A 59 1.77 -12.53 5.67
CA PHE A 59 0.97 -11.84 6.69
C PHE A 59 0.61 -10.41 6.25
N GLY A 60 1.54 -9.68 5.63
CA GLY A 60 1.29 -8.36 5.06
C GLY A 60 0.21 -8.42 3.97
N LEU A 61 0.33 -9.34 3.00
CA LEU A 61 -0.67 -9.56 1.95
C LEU A 61 -2.06 -9.82 2.54
N PHE A 62 -2.14 -10.71 3.54
CA PHE A 62 -3.40 -11.00 4.22
C PHE A 62 -3.98 -9.77 4.92
N LEU A 63 -3.16 -9.05 5.67
CA LEU A 63 -3.62 -7.92 6.48
C LEU A 63 -4.11 -6.75 5.61
N GLY A 64 -3.41 -6.41 4.53
CA GLY A 64 -3.81 -5.35 3.60
C GLY A 64 -5.11 -5.71 2.87
N GLY A 65 -5.18 -6.92 2.29
CA GLY A 65 -6.38 -7.39 1.59
C GLY A 65 -7.59 -7.55 2.52
N ALA A 66 -7.39 -8.08 3.72
CA ALA A 66 -8.47 -8.21 4.72
C ALA A 66 -8.98 -6.84 5.18
N SER A 67 -8.10 -5.88 5.44
CA SER A 67 -8.49 -4.52 5.84
C SER A 67 -9.38 -3.88 4.80
N MET A 68 -8.97 -3.90 3.53
CA MET A 68 -9.76 -3.31 2.45
C MET A 68 -11.06 -4.06 2.19
N THR A 69 -11.06 -5.39 2.30
CA THR A 69 -12.27 -6.21 2.20
C THR A 69 -13.28 -5.85 3.28
N LEU A 70 -12.82 -5.66 4.51
CA LEU A 70 -13.70 -5.27 5.63
C LEU A 70 -14.25 -3.86 5.46
N ILE A 71 -13.45 -2.90 4.95
CA ILE A 71 -13.95 -1.56 4.59
C ILE A 71 -15.08 -1.68 3.57
N PHE A 72 -14.86 -2.43 2.48
CA PHE A 72 -15.87 -2.64 1.45
C PHE A 72 -17.16 -3.24 2.01
N ILE A 73 -17.04 -4.32 2.80
CA ILE A 73 -18.20 -4.99 3.40
C ILE A 73 -18.97 -4.04 4.33
N LEU A 74 -18.27 -3.28 5.19
CA LEU A 74 -18.91 -2.33 6.10
C LEU A 74 -19.65 -1.23 5.34
N LEU A 75 -19.07 -0.66 4.30
CA LEU A 75 -19.73 0.36 3.48
C LEU A 75 -20.95 -0.20 2.74
N LEU A 76 -20.86 -1.44 2.25
CA LEU A 76 -21.97 -2.11 1.58
C LEU A 76 -23.11 -2.40 2.56
N LEU A 77 -22.81 -2.98 3.73
CA LEU A 77 -23.82 -3.32 4.75
C LEU A 77 -24.50 -2.09 5.36
N THR A 78 -23.79 -0.96 5.44
CA THR A 78 -24.35 0.30 5.96
C THR A 78 -25.07 1.13 4.88
N GLY A 79 -25.14 0.65 3.64
CA GLY A 79 -25.77 1.34 2.52
C GLY A 79 -25.01 2.60 2.06
N GLN A 80 -23.76 2.79 2.49
CA GLN A 80 -22.93 3.91 2.05
C GLN A 80 -22.23 3.66 0.72
N LEU A 81 -22.32 2.42 0.23
CA LEU A 81 -21.83 1.95 -1.06
C LEU A 81 -22.90 1.07 -1.70
N SER A 82 -23.12 1.24 -2.99
CA SER A 82 -23.97 0.37 -3.81
C SER A 82 -23.18 -0.16 -5.01
N LEU A 83 -23.52 -1.40 -5.39
CA LEU A 83 -23.00 -2.02 -6.61
C LEU A 83 -23.90 -1.71 -7.79
N LYS A 84 -23.32 -1.35 -8.93
CA LYS A 84 -24.08 -1.19 -10.18
C LYS A 84 -24.45 -2.51 -10.83
N VAL A 85 -23.72 -3.58 -10.50
CA VAL A 85 -23.93 -4.95 -10.98
C VAL A 85 -23.90 -5.92 -9.80
N SER A 86 -24.38 -7.15 -10.02
CA SER A 86 -24.38 -8.18 -8.97
C SER A 86 -22.96 -8.53 -8.50
N LEU A 87 -22.79 -8.86 -7.22
CA LEU A 87 -21.55 -9.45 -6.68
C LEU A 87 -21.13 -10.74 -7.42
N PHE A 88 -22.09 -11.45 -8.01
CA PHE A 88 -21.83 -12.69 -8.76
C PHE A 88 -21.50 -12.45 -10.24
N ALA A 89 -21.38 -11.19 -10.67
CA ALA A 89 -21.03 -10.82 -12.04
C ALA A 89 -19.85 -9.83 -12.05
N PRO A 90 -18.65 -10.23 -11.58
CA PRO A 90 -17.46 -9.40 -11.64
C PRO A 90 -17.00 -9.23 -13.09
N ASP A 91 -16.53 -8.04 -13.42
CA ASP A 91 -16.00 -7.69 -14.74
C ASP A 91 -14.50 -7.93 -14.80
N PHE A 92 -14.10 -9.10 -15.27
CA PHE A 92 -12.69 -9.46 -15.44
C PHE A 92 -12.14 -8.85 -16.74
N SER A 93 -11.11 -8.06 -16.61
CA SER A 93 -10.44 -7.42 -17.74
C SER A 93 -8.92 -7.55 -17.67
N ILE A 94 -8.24 -7.27 -18.77
CA ILE A 94 -6.77 -7.20 -18.83
C ILE A 94 -6.22 -6.12 -17.89
N TYR A 95 -7.02 -5.09 -17.55
CA TYR A 95 -6.65 -4.06 -16.58
C TYR A 95 -6.35 -4.64 -15.20
N SER A 96 -7.10 -5.64 -14.76
CA SER A 96 -6.85 -6.29 -13.46
C SER A 96 -5.44 -6.85 -13.38
N LEU A 97 -4.92 -7.45 -14.45
CA LEU A 97 -3.55 -7.96 -14.49
C LEU A 97 -2.53 -6.82 -14.61
N THR A 98 -2.80 -5.84 -15.46
CA THR A 98 -1.90 -4.68 -15.66
C THR A 98 -1.70 -3.91 -14.36
N PHE A 99 -2.78 -3.62 -13.64
CA PHE A 99 -2.71 -2.93 -12.35
C PHE A 99 -2.14 -3.80 -11.23
N LEU A 100 -2.30 -5.12 -11.27
CA LEU A 100 -1.61 -6.00 -10.33
C LEU A 100 -0.08 -5.84 -10.46
N ILE A 101 0.44 -5.85 -11.69
CA ILE A 101 1.87 -5.63 -11.96
C ILE A 101 2.28 -4.23 -11.48
N LEU A 102 1.47 -3.20 -11.77
CA LEU A 102 1.74 -1.83 -11.33
C LEU A 102 1.78 -1.73 -9.81
N PHE A 103 0.78 -2.26 -9.09
CA PHE A 103 0.75 -2.17 -7.62
C PHE A 103 1.82 -3.03 -6.94
N ILE A 104 2.25 -4.13 -7.55
CA ILE A 104 3.47 -4.83 -7.11
C ILE A 104 4.67 -3.88 -7.23
N ALA A 105 4.86 -3.25 -8.38
CA ALA A 105 5.97 -2.32 -8.59
C ALA A 105 5.90 -1.10 -7.65
N VAL A 106 4.72 -0.52 -7.44
CA VAL A 106 4.49 0.58 -6.49
C VAL A 106 4.85 0.17 -5.07
N GLY A 107 4.33 -0.96 -4.57
CA GLY A 107 4.62 -1.45 -3.23
C GLY A 107 6.12 -1.68 -2.99
N PHE A 108 6.82 -2.26 -3.96
CA PHE A 108 8.28 -2.39 -3.89
C PHE A 108 8.99 -1.03 -3.93
N SER A 109 8.62 -0.17 -4.88
CA SER A 109 9.27 1.13 -5.07
C SER A 109 9.19 2.00 -3.83
N GLU A 110 8.00 2.19 -3.33
CA GLU A 110 7.76 3.09 -2.23
C GLU A 110 8.34 2.55 -0.92
N GLU A 111 8.19 1.26 -0.64
CA GLU A 111 8.76 0.70 0.57
C GLU A 111 10.30 0.63 0.54
N ILE A 112 10.91 0.33 -0.62
CA ILE A 112 12.37 0.40 -0.78
C ILE A 112 12.87 1.84 -0.58
N PHE A 113 12.17 2.83 -1.12
CA PHE A 113 12.59 4.23 -1.01
C PHE A 113 12.38 4.78 0.40
N PHE A 114 11.17 4.70 0.95
CA PHE A 114 10.82 5.35 2.21
C PHE A 114 11.34 4.58 3.43
N ARG A 115 11.19 3.25 3.48
CA ARG A 115 11.57 2.42 4.64
C ARG A 115 12.94 1.82 4.47
N GLY A 116 13.25 1.33 3.28
CA GLY A 116 14.56 0.79 2.98
C GLY A 116 15.63 1.87 2.94
N TYR A 117 15.50 2.86 2.06
CA TYR A 117 16.56 3.84 1.85
C TYR A 117 16.55 4.99 2.87
N ILE A 118 15.44 5.73 2.99
CA ILE A 118 15.38 6.91 3.87
C ILE A 118 15.56 6.52 5.32
N MET A 119 14.72 5.63 5.85
CA MET A 119 14.81 5.23 7.26
C MET A 119 16.17 4.61 7.59
N LYS A 120 16.67 3.70 6.73
CA LYS A 120 17.95 3.03 6.98
C LYS A 120 19.14 3.99 6.93
N THR A 121 19.13 4.97 6.03
CA THR A 121 20.16 6.02 5.98
C THR A 121 20.13 6.88 7.24
N MET A 122 18.95 7.21 7.76
CA MET A 122 18.80 7.96 9.01
C MET A 122 19.21 7.11 10.23
N GLU A 123 18.86 5.81 10.26
CA GLU A 123 19.28 4.87 11.30
C GLU A 123 20.81 4.77 11.38
N ASP A 124 21.48 4.65 10.24
CA ASP A 124 22.96 4.63 10.16
C ASP A 124 23.63 5.90 10.69
N ARG A 125 22.89 7.00 10.78
CA ARG A 125 23.36 8.27 11.38
C ARG A 125 22.95 8.44 12.84
N HIS A 126 22.53 7.36 13.49
CA HIS A 126 22.15 7.33 14.91
C HIS A 126 20.97 8.25 15.28
N ASN A 127 20.07 8.53 14.34
CA ASN A 127 18.85 9.27 14.64
C ASN A 127 17.91 8.45 15.53
N SER A 128 17.12 9.14 16.34
CA SER A 128 16.14 8.49 17.20
C SER A 128 15.07 7.75 16.40
N LYS A 129 14.59 6.63 16.92
CA LYS A 129 13.54 5.82 16.29
C LYS A 129 12.29 6.61 15.91
N TRP A 130 11.84 7.50 16.79
CA TRP A 130 10.69 8.36 16.53
C TRP A 130 10.93 9.30 15.34
N LEU A 131 12.12 9.85 15.23
CA LEU A 131 12.47 10.70 14.09
C LEU A 131 12.46 9.91 12.79
N LEU A 132 12.93 8.65 12.79
CA LEU A 132 12.87 7.78 11.62
C LEU A 132 11.42 7.59 11.13
N TYR A 133 10.52 7.25 12.06
CA TYR A 133 9.12 7.00 11.75
C TYR A 133 8.43 8.26 11.22
N VAL A 134 8.56 9.35 11.96
CA VAL A 134 7.87 10.59 11.63
C VAL A 134 8.38 11.17 10.31
N MET A 135 9.69 11.19 10.08
CA MET A 135 10.24 11.73 8.84
C MET A 135 9.88 10.87 7.63
N SER A 136 9.98 9.54 7.75
CA SER A 136 9.55 8.65 6.66
C SER A 136 8.06 8.82 6.33
N ALA A 137 7.20 8.87 7.35
CA ALA A 137 5.76 9.05 7.17
C ALA A 137 5.39 10.43 6.62
N LEU A 138 6.05 11.49 7.11
CA LEU A 138 5.82 12.85 6.63
C LEU A 138 6.21 13.02 5.17
N ILE A 139 7.41 12.56 4.80
CA ILE A 139 7.86 12.64 3.41
C ILE A 139 6.94 11.81 2.52
N PHE A 140 6.54 10.60 2.96
CA PHE A 140 5.58 9.75 2.26
C PHE A 140 4.25 10.48 2.00
N SER A 141 3.68 11.11 3.03
CA SER A 141 2.44 11.88 2.90
C SER A 141 2.59 13.08 1.96
N LEU A 142 3.69 13.83 2.07
CA LEU A 142 3.94 15.00 1.23
C LEU A 142 4.06 14.63 -0.27
N PHE A 143 4.66 13.48 -0.60
CA PHE A 143 4.72 13.00 -1.97
C PHE A 143 3.33 12.73 -2.58
N HIS A 144 2.36 12.36 -1.76
CA HIS A 144 0.96 12.18 -2.17
C HIS A 144 0.17 13.50 -2.22
N GLY A 145 0.76 14.60 -1.81
CA GLY A 145 0.11 15.92 -1.83
C GLY A 145 -0.21 16.46 -3.22
N MET A 146 0.40 15.90 -4.26
CA MET A 146 0.16 16.25 -5.67
C MET A 146 -0.85 15.30 -6.35
N ASN A 147 -1.37 14.31 -5.64
CA ASN A 147 -2.32 13.35 -6.20
C ASN A 147 -3.66 14.03 -6.52
N PRO A 148 -4.38 13.54 -7.56
CA PRO A 148 -5.73 14.01 -7.86
C PRO A 148 -6.67 13.88 -6.66
N ASN A 149 -7.63 14.80 -6.54
CA ASN A 149 -8.66 14.75 -5.50
C ASN A 149 -8.14 14.67 -4.05
N VAL A 150 -6.87 15.00 -3.80
CA VAL A 150 -6.27 14.95 -2.48
C VAL A 150 -7.06 15.78 -1.47
N SER A 151 -7.20 15.26 -0.26
CA SER A 151 -7.82 15.97 0.86
C SER A 151 -6.86 16.01 2.05
N VAL A 152 -7.04 17.00 2.94
CA VAL A 152 -6.23 17.09 4.17
C VAL A 152 -6.37 15.83 5.01
N PHE A 153 -7.60 15.29 5.10
CA PHE A 153 -7.85 14.05 5.84
C PHE A 153 -7.18 12.84 5.18
N GLY A 154 -7.18 12.79 3.84
CA GLY A 154 -6.42 11.79 3.07
C GLY A 154 -4.93 11.86 3.36
N LEU A 155 -4.33 13.05 3.37
CA LEU A 155 -2.91 13.21 3.71
C LEU A 155 -2.58 12.79 5.14
N ILE A 156 -3.48 13.05 6.10
CA ILE A 156 -3.33 12.56 7.48
C ILE A 156 -3.31 11.03 7.49
N ASN A 157 -4.25 10.37 6.82
CA ASN A 157 -4.30 8.92 6.75
C ASN A 157 -3.10 8.31 6.00
N ILE A 158 -2.64 8.94 4.92
CA ILE A 158 -1.39 8.55 4.24
C ILE A 158 -0.19 8.66 5.19
N GLY A 159 -0.13 9.70 6.01
CA GLY A 159 0.88 9.83 7.08
C GLY A 159 0.75 8.72 8.13
N LEU A 160 -0.47 8.41 8.56
CA LEU A 160 -0.72 7.34 9.54
C LEU A 160 -0.36 5.94 9.00
N VAL A 161 -0.70 5.63 7.75
CA VAL A 161 -0.27 4.36 7.14
C VAL A 161 1.25 4.36 6.93
N GLY A 162 1.85 5.53 6.66
CA GLY A 162 3.29 5.73 6.64
C GLY A 162 3.96 5.35 7.96
N LEU A 163 3.37 5.72 9.11
CA LEU A 163 3.82 5.30 10.44
C LEU A 163 3.63 3.80 10.66
N LEU A 164 2.50 3.22 10.23
CA LEU A 164 2.26 1.79 10.30
C LEU A 164 3.33 1.00 9.52
N PHE A 165 3.65 1.39 8.30
CA PHE A 165 4.68 0.74 7.49
C PHE A 165 6.07 0.86 8.10
N SER A 166 6.38 2.02 8.68
CA SER A 166 7.63 2.21 9.45
C SER A 166 7.69 1.27 10.66
N TYR A 167 6.57 1.10 11.35
CA TYR A 167 6.47 0.16 12.47
C TYR A 167 6.58 -1.30 12.01
N MET A 168 5.92 -1.69 10.92
CA MET A 168 6.05 -3.03 10.34
C MET A 168 7.51 -3.37 10.01
N TYR A 169 8.20 -2.42 9.35
CA TYR A 169 9.61 -2.56 9.02
C TYR A 169 10.48 -2.72 10.28
N ASP A 170 10.29 -1.86 11.26
CA ASP A 170 11.09 -1.92 12.49
C ASP A 170 10.82 -3.18 13.33
N ALA A 171 9.57 -3.62 13.42
CA ALA A 171 9.16 -4.80 14.18
C ALA A 171 9.66 -6.11 13.55
N THR A 172 9.83 -6.16 12.25
CA THR A 172 10.29 -7.35 11.52
C THR A 172 11.74 -7.27 11.04
N LYS A 173 12.31 -6.06 10.99
CA LYS A 173 13.59 -5.74 10.33
C LYS A 173 13.61 -6.16 8.86
N SER A 174 12.45 -6.15 8.24
CA SER A 174 12.20 -6.64 6.89
C SER A 174 11.22 -5.74 6.16
N LEU A 175 11.44 -5.50 4.86
CA LEU A 175 10.51 -4.78 3.98
C LEU A 175 9.32 -5.64 3.53
N TRP A 176 9.38 -6.95 3.74
CA TRP A 176 8.41 -7.86 3.16
C TRP A 176 6.99 -7.68 3.70
N MET A 177 6.83 -7.39 5.00
CA MET A 177 5.50 -7.15 5.58
C MET A 177 4.85 -5.86 5.02
N PRO A 178 5.49 -4.68 5.08
CA PRO A 178 4.88 -3.47 4.52
C PRO A 178 4.69 -3.56 3.00
N ILE A 179 5.60 -4.19 2.25
CA ILE A 179 5.41 -4.44 0.80
C ILE A 179 4.14 -5.28 0.56
N GLY A 180 3.97 -6.38 1.28
CA GLY A 180 2.79 -7.24 1.13
C GLY A 180 1.49 -6.50 1.43
N TYR A 181 1.45 -5.75 2.54
CA TYR A 181 0.29 -4.94 2.91
C TYR A 181 -0.03 -3.90 1.84
N HIS A 182 0.96 -3.16 1.40
CA HIS A 182 0.82 -2.09 0.42
C HIS A 182 0.26 -2.61 -0.92
N ILE A 183 0.81 -3.71 -1.45
CA ILE A 183 0.34 -4.35 -2.69
C ILE A 183 -1.14 -4.70 -2.60
N THR A 184 -1.54 -5.42 -1.56
CA THR A 184 -2.92 -5.90 -1.45
C THR A 184 -3.90 -4.83 -1.05
N TRP A 185 -3.51 -3.85 -0.24
CA TRP A 185 -4.34 -2.68 0.03
C TRP A 185 -4.72 -1.98 -1.28
N ASN A 186 -3.73 -1.59 -2.11
CA ASN A 186 -3.98 -0.88 -3.36
C ASN A 186 -4.75 -1.75 -4.37
N TYR A 187 -4.35 -3.01 -4.54
CA TYR A 187 -4.98 -3.89 -5.51
C TYR A 187 -6.44 -4.20 -5.15
N PHE A 188 -6.72 -4.51 -3.90
CA PHE A 188 -8.08 -4.75 -3.43
C PHE A 188 -8.93 -3.49 -3.49
N GLN A 189 -8.37 -2.34 -3.10
CA GLN A 189 -9.05 -1.06 -3.19
C GLN A 189 -9.48 -0.77 -4.63
N GLY A 190 -8.54 -0.73 -5.57
CA GLY A 190 -8.78 -0.33 -6.93
C GLY A 190 -9.37 -1.42 -7.80
N ASN A 191 -8.65 -2.54 -7.96
CA ASN A 191 -9.01 -3.52 -8.98
C ASN A 191 -9.97 -4.59 -8.52
N VAL A 192 -10.01 -4.92 -7.22
CA VAL A 192 -11.05 -5.83 -6.73
C VAL A 192 -12.35 -5.06 -6.48
N PHE A 193 -12.33 -4.00 -5.68
CA PHE A 193 -13.57 -3.35 -5.24
C PHE A 193 -13.97 -2.09 -6.02
N GLY A 194 -13.11 -1.56 -6.90
CA GLY A 194 -13.45 -0.44 -7.77
C GLY A 194 -13.49 0.92 -7.07
N PHE A 195 -12.79 1.08 -5.94
CA PHE A 195 -12.59 2.40 -5.33
C PHE A 195 -11.48 3.18 -6.03
N PRO A 196 -11.51 4.51 -5.99
CA PRO A 196 -10.33 5.30 -6.31
C PRO A 196 -9.15 4.91 -5.40
N VAL A 197 -7.92 4.94 -5.92
CA VAL A 197 -6.68 4.70 -5.17
C VAL A 197 -5.87 5.98 -5.18
N SER A 198 -5.71 6.61 -4.03
CA SER A 198 -5.02 7.90 -3.88
C SER A 198 -5.46 8.93 -4.93
N GLY A 199 -6.75 8.98 -5.23
CA GLY A 199 -7.35 9.91 -6.19
C GLY A 199 -7.29 9.50 -7.65
N THR A 200 -6.65 8.37 -7.99
CA THR A 200 -6.71 7.76 -9.33
C THR A 200 -7.88 6.78 -9.43
N ASP A 201 -8.35 6.50 -10.63
CA ASP A 201 -9.52 5.63 -10.88
C ASP A 201 -9.10 4.38 -11.65
N PRO A 202 -8.59 3.33 -10.98
CA PRO A 202 -8.28 2.06 -11.60
C PRO A 202 -9.55 1.28 -11.94
N HIS A 203 -9.50 0.46 -12.99
CA HIS A 203 -10.61 -0.40 -13.36
C HIS A 203 -10.81 -1.54 -12.36
N GLY A 204 -11.92 -1.52 -11.62
CA GLY A 204 -12.29 -2.55 -10.66
C GLY A 204 -13.11 -3.68 -11.27
N LEU A 205 -13.08 -4.87 -10.63
CA LEU A 205 -13.99 -5.97 -10.93
C LEU A 205 -15.46 -5.57 -10.69
N TYR A 206 -15.70 -4.59 -9.85
CA TYR A 206 -17.02 -4.06 -9.53
C TYR A 206 -17.07 -2.57 -9.85
N GLN A 207 -18.20 -2.17 -10.46
CA GLN A 207 -18.56 -0.77 -10.58
C GLN A 207 -19.39 -0.38 -9.37
N ILE A 208 -18.88 0.58 -8.60
CA ILE A 208 -19.49 1.04 -7.36
C ILE A 208 -19.99 2.48 -7.47
N THR A 209 -20.89 2.83 -6.58
CA THR A 209 -21.30 4.20 -6.31
C THR A 209 -21.29 4.41 -4.81
N THR A 210 -20.69 5.50 -4.36
CA THR A 210 -20.67 5.87 -2.94
C THR A 210 -21.60 7.04 -2.70
N GLU A 211 -22.26 7.06 -1.51
CA GLU A 211 -23.15 8.15 -1.12
C GLU A 211 -22.36 9.43 -0.89
N SER A 212 -22.81 10.53 -1.49
CA SER A 212 -22.15 11.84 -1.38
C SER A 212 -22.15 12.40 0.05
N SER A 213 -23.13 12.03 0.87
CA SER A 213 -23.23 12.36 2.30
C SER A 213 -22.22 11.61 3.17
N ALA A 214 -21.68 10.49 2.68
CA ALA A 214 -20.79 9.60 3.41
C ALA A 214 -19.30 9.85 3.15
N LYS A 215 -18.91 10.97 2.58
CA LYS A 215 -17.52 11.28 2.23
C LYS A 215 -16.54 11.12 3.40
N LEU A 216 -16.98 11.38 4.63
CA LEU A 216 -16.16 11.21 5.81
C LEU A 216 -15.82 9.73 6.09
N LEU A 217 -16.68 8.80 5.69
CA LEU A 217 -16.46 7.36 5.85
C LEU A 217 -15.77 6.76 4.63
N THR A 218 -16.22 7.15 3.43
CA THR A 218 -15.81 6.58 2.15
C THR A 218 -14.54 7.20 1.57
N GLY A 219 -14.15 8.39 2.05
CA GLY A 219 -13.04 9.18 1.50
C GLY A 219 -13.36 9.90 0.18
N GLY A 220 -14.58 9.72 -0.35
CA GLY A 220 -15.04 10.37 -1.58
C GLY A 220 -14.18 10.03 -2.80
N ASN A 221 -13.85 11.05 -3.61
CA ASN A 221 -13.07 10.87 -4.84
C ASN A 221 -11.58 10.55 -4.63
N PHE A 222 -11.06 10.70 -3.40
CA PHE A 222 -9.70 10.26 -3.07
C PHE A 222 -9.63 8.75 -2.83
N GLY A 223 -10.76 8.17 -2.48
CA GLY A 223 -10.89 6.76 -2.11
C GLY A 223 -10.89 6.54 -0.61
N PRO A 224 -11.07 5.29 -0.13
CA PRO A 224 -11.15 4.92 1.28
C PRO A 224 -10.03 5.49 2.15
N GLU A 225 -8.85 5.71 1.61
CA GLU A 225 -7.70 6.36 2.27
C GLU A 225 -8.06 7.75 2.81
N GLY A 226 -9.00 8.45 2.17
CA GLY A 226 -9.55 9.73 2.63
C GLY A 226 -10.64 9.61 3.70
N GLY A 227 -10.94 8.41 4.21
CA GLY A 227 -12.07 8.15 5.11
C GLY A 227 -11.68 7.64 6.50
N LEU A 228 -12.60 7.78 7.47
CA LEU A 228 -12.42 7.33 8.85
C LEU A 228 -12.25 5.81 8.98
N LEU A 229 -12.85 5.03 8.06
CA LEU A 229 -12.67 3.58 8.09
C LEU A 229 -11.22 3.21 7.84
N ALA A 230 -10.51 3.91 6.93
CA ALA A 230 -9.08 3.68 6.77
C ALA A 230 -8.30 3.99 8.04
N THR A 231 -8.60 5.11 8.72
CA THR A 231 -7.98 5.44 10.03
C THR A 231 -8.15 4.29 11.02
N PHE A 232 -9.38 3.76 11.14
CA PHE A 232 -9.67 2.64 12.04
C PHE A 232 -8.84 1.39 11.69
N PHE A 233 -8.80 0.99 10.42
CA PHE A 233 -8.06 -0.20 9.99
C PHE A 233 -6.54 -0.02 10.04
N ILE A 234 -6.02 1.20 9.86
CA ILE A 234 -4.60 1.52 10.09
C ILE A 234 -4.25 1.28 11.56
N ILE A 235 -5.07 1.78 12.49
CA ILE A 235 -4.87 1.56 13.94
C ILE A 235 -4.95 0.06 14.27
N ALA A 236 -5.95 -0.66 13.74
CA ALA A 236 -6.06 -2.11 13.89
C ALA A 236 -4.81 -2.83 13.33
N GLY A 237 -4.25 -2.35 12.24
CA GLY A 237 -2.99 -2.82 11.65
C GLY A 237 -1.79 -2.72 12.60
N VAL A 238 -1.71 -1.64 13.39
CA VAL A 238 -0.67 -1.49 14.42
C VAL A 238 -0.80 -2.60 15.47
N PHE A 239 -2.01 -2.85 15.97
CA PHE A 239 -2.25 -3.92 16.95
C PHE A 239 -1.96 -5.31 16.37
N ALA A 240 -2.39 -5.59 15.14
CA ALA A 240 -2.14 -6.85 14.46
C ALA A 240 -0.62 -7.08 14.26
N THR A 241 0.11 -6.06 13.83
CA THR A 241 1.56 -6.10 13.69
C THR A 241 2.26 -6.38 15.03
N ASN A 242 1.83 -5.72 16.11
CA ASN A 242 2.37 -5.96 17.45
C ASN A 242 2.14 -7.41 17.92
N MET A 243 0.94 -7.94 17.71
CA MET A 243 0.63 -9.34 18.06
C MET A 243 1.46 -10.33 17.24
N TYR A 244 1.61 -10.07 15.94
CA TYR A 244 2.41 -10.90 15.07
C TYR A 244 3.89 -10.87 15.46
N SER A 245 4.48 -9.69 15.68
CA SER A 245 5.90 -9.54 16.00
C SER A 245 6.30 -10.22 17.31
N LYS A 246 5.43 -10.22 18.33
CA LYS A 246 5.62 -10.96 19.58
C LYS A 246 5.73 -12.47 19.33
N LYS A 247 4.84 -13.03 18.49
CA LYS A 247 4.88 -14.47 18.14
C LYS A 247 6.09 -14.81 17.26
N ARG A 248 6.46 -13.89 16.34
CA ARG A 248 7.64 -14.03 15.48
C ARG A 248 8.93 -14.16 16.27
N GLY A 249 9.09 -13.36 17.33
CA GLY A 249 10.25 -13.40 18.24
C GLY A 249 10.33 -14.69 19.07
N SER A 250 9.21 -15.20 19.59
CA SER A 250 9.18 -16.43 20.39
C SER A 250 9.50 -17.69 19.57
N GLY A 251 9.08 -17.75 18.30
CA GLY A 251 9.39 -18.90 17.42
C GLY A 251 10.86 -18.99 16.98
N SER A 252 11.64 -17.92 17.10
CA SER A 252 13.08 -17.94 16.78
C SER A 252 13.94 -18.54 17.89
N PHE A 253 13.41 -18.69 19.10
CA PHE A 253 14.11 -19.33 20.24
C PHE A 253 13.95 -20.86 20.22
N GLU A 254 12.85 -21.41 19.70
CA GLU A 254 12.63 -22.85 19.66
C GLU A 254 13.42 -23.60 18.58
N SER A 255 13.96 -22.92 17.57
CA SER A 255 14.70 -23.56 16.46
C SER A 255 16.21 -23.64 16.69
N LYS A 256 16.73 -23.32 17.87
CA LYS A 256 18.16 -23.36 18.22
C LYS A 256 18.55 -24.46 19.21
N TYR A 257 17.67 -25.45 19.42
CA TYR A 257 17.97 -26.65 20.22
C TYR A 257 17.69 -27.93 19.43
#